data_2a18fc7e743d556ee0896ba7ddd0cbb5
#
_entry.id   2a18fc7e743d556ee0896ba7ddd0cbb5
#
_cell.length_a   1.000
_cell.length_b   1.000
_cell.length_c   1.000
_cell.angle_alpha   90.00
_cell.angle_beta   90.00
_cell.angle_gamma   90.00
#
_symmetry.space_group_name_H-M   'P 1'
#
loop_
_entity.id
_entity.type
_entity.pdbx_description
1 polymer ?
#
loop_
_entity_poly.entity_id
_entity_poly.type
_entity_poly.pdbx_seq_one_letter_code
_entity_poly.pdbx_strand_id
1 'polypeptide(L)'
;MPDVITCGEMLIDFVSTVSGVTLVEAPAFEKAPGGAPANVAVGLARLGVSTGFVGKLGDDDFGRYLQSVLEANGVDTSRLQFTSEARTALAFVSLREDGEREFVFYRHPSADMLYAPHEVHVPYIARARVFHFGSITLGAEPGASATLHAAHVARENGLFVSYDPNLRLSLWPSAEAAREGMLRGWEYANLIKISEEEAEFLSGTDDLERAVQDLWHGNLRLLAVTQGEQGATFFAPGKSGYVPGFMVRAVDTTGAGDAFLAGLLFSLYPNLDRLTHGDLDEDELRQAVRFANAAGALATTRRGAIPALPTLEEVQRLLATGD
;
A
#
# COMPACT_ATOMS: atom_id res chain seq x y z
N MET A 1 -4.36 6.95 -20.57
CA MET A 1 -5.12 7.06 -19.32
C MET A 1 -4.70 5.89 -18.46
N PRO A 2 -4.44 6.08 -17.16
CA PRO A 2 -4.07 4.98 -16.27
C PRO A 2 -5.23 3.99 -16.10
N ASP A 3 -4.86 2.72 -16.01
CA ASP A 3 -5.80 1.62 -15.71
C ASP A 3 -6.00 1.47 -14.19
N VAL A 4 -4.94 1.77 -13.43
CA VAL A 4 -4.97 1.76 -11.96
C VAL A 4 -4.62 3.15 -11.45
N ILE A 5 -5.45 3.69 -10.56
CA ILE A 5 -5.17 4.94 -9.86
C ILE A 5 -4.95 4.62 -8.39
N THR A 6 -3.85 5.11 -7.83
CA THR A 6 -3.60 5.04 -6.40
C THR A 6 -3.76 6.42 -5.77
N CYS A 7 -4.30 6.47 -4.55
CA CYS A 7 -4.57 7.71 -3.81
C CYS A 7 -4.00 7.63 -2.40
N GLY A 8 -3.28 8.67 -2.00
CA GLY A 8 -2.80 8.77 -0.64
C GLY A 8 -1.56 9.62 -0.47
N GLU A 9 -0.76 9.29 0.53
CA GLU A 9 0.48 9.98 0.87
C GLU A 9 1.65 9.52 0.01
N MET A 10 2.58 10.44 -0.18
CA MET A 10 3.95 10.18 -0.60
C MET A 10 4.88 11.05 0.22
N LEU A 11 6.00 10.51 0.66
CA LEU A 11 6.90 11.15 1.62
C LEU A 11 8.36 10.78 1.38
N ILE A 12 9.27 11.45 2.09
CA ILE A 12 10.67 11.06 2.16
C ILE A 12 10.93 10.31 3.45
N ASP A 13 11.41 9.08 3.34
CA ASP A 13 12.03 8.36 4.45
C ASP A 13 13.51 8.74 4.56
N PHE A 14 13.91 9.25 5.70
CA PHE A 14 15.32 9.43 6.08
C PHE A 14 15.75 8.23 6.90
N VAL A 15 16.39 7.26 6.25
CA VAL A 15 16.78 5.99 6.86
C VAL A 15 18.20 6.10 7.42
N SER A 16 18.41 5.69 8.67
CA SER A 16 19.74 5.66 9.29
C SER A 16 20.72 4.87 8.42
N THR A 17 21.92 5.44 8.23
CA THR A 17 23.00 4.77 7.47
C THR A 17 23.62 3.59 8.21
N VAL A 18 23.34 3.43 9.52
CA VAL A 18 23.78 2.33 10.37
C VAL A 18 22.59 1.68 11.06
N SER A 19 22.70 0.38 11.32
CA SER A 19 21.72 -0.42 12.08
C SER A 19 22.18 -0.60 13.51
N GLY A 20 21.27 -0.98 14.42
CA GLY A 20 21.57 -1.22 15.82
C GLY A 20 21.65 0.06 16.65
N VAL A 21 21.06 1.16 16.17
CA VAL A 21 21.08 2.46 16.87
C VAL A 21 19.70 3.07 16.92
N THR A 22 19.45 3.91 17.92
CA THR A 22 18.26 4.75 18.00
C THR A 22 18.37 5.92 17.01
N LEU A 23 17.24 6.63 16.79
CA LEU A 23 17.26 7.86 15.97
C LEU A 23 18.19 8.94 16.53
N VAL A 24 18.35 9.00 17.86
CA VAL A 24 19.24 9.98 18.51
C VAL A 24 20.73 9.67 18.25
N GLU A 25 21.07 8.39 18.16
CA GLU A 25 22.45 7.92 17.97
C GLU A 25 22.83 7.82 16.48
N ALA A 26 21.86 7.89 15.57
CA ALA A 26 22.09 7.78 14.14
C ALA A 26 23.03 8.89 13.65
N PRO A 27 24.23 8.57 13.09
CA PRO A 27 25.21 9.58 12.71
C PRO A 27 24.86 10.30 11.41
N ALA A 28 24.06 9.69 10.54
CA ALA A 28 23.63 10.21 9.25
C ALA A 28 22.40 9.46 8.74
N PHE A 29 21.70 10.06 7.80
CA PHE A 29 20.52 9.51 7.18
C PHE A 29 20.64 9.56 5.65
N GLU A 30 20.16 8.53 4.99
CA GLU A 30 19.98 8.46 3.55
C GLU A 30 18.51 8.66 3.20
N LYS A 31 18.22 9.54 2.21
CA LYS A 31 16.84 9.77 1.80
C LYS A 31 16.35 8.69 0.85
N ALA A 32 15.18 8.18 1.09
CA ALA A 32 14.46 7.25 0.21
C ALA A 32 13.04 7.76 -0.07
N PRO A 33 12.55 7.65 -1.30
CA PRO A 33 11.14 7.94 -1.58
C PRO A 33 10.27 6.81 -1.05
N GLY A 34 9.14 7.16 -0.40
CA GLY A 34 8.20 6.23 0.22
C GLY A 34 6.77 6.75 0.19
N GLY A 35 5.90 6.05 0.90
CA GLY A 35 4.44 6.25 0.91
C GLY A 35 3.75 5.04 0.29
N ALA A 36 2.91 4.34 1.07
CA ALA A 36 2.37 3.05 0.65
C ALA A 36 1.61 3.09 -0.68
N PRO A 37 0.67 4.02 -0.94
CA PRO A 37 -0.02 4.09 -2.22
C PRO A 37 0.91 4.44 -3.39
N ALA A 38 1.96 5.24 -3.17
CA ALA A 38 2.96 5.55 -4.18
C ALA A 38 3.85 4.33 -4.50
N ASN A 39 4.21 3.54 -3.47
CA ASN A 39 4.93 2.28 -3.64
C ASN A 39 4.13 1.29 -4.49
N VAL A 40 2.81 1.15 -4.22
CA VAL A 40 1.91 0.30 -5.03
C VAL A 40 1.83 0.80 -6.48
N ALA A 41 1.72 2.12 -6.71
CA ALA A 41 1.70 2.69 -8.06
C ALA A 41 2.96 2.33 -8.84
N VAL A 42 4.14 2.54 -8.23
CA VAL A 42 5.43 2.23 -8.87
C VAL A 42 5.60 0.72 -9.05
N GLY A 43 5.19 -0.10 -8.05
CA GLY A 43 5.24 -1.56 -8.16
C GLY A 43 4.46 -2.06 -9.37
N LEU A 44 3.22 -1.61 -9.53
CA LEU A 44 2.37 -1.94 -10.67
C LEU A 44 2.96 -1.46 -12.01
N ALA A 45 3.51 -0.24 -12.03
CA ALA A 45 4.15 0.30 -13.25
C ALA A 45 5.35 -0.55 -13.69
N ARG A 46 6.20 -0.99 -12.73
CA ARG A 46 7.34 -1.90 -13.00
C ARG A 46 6.92 -3.29 -13.45
N LEU A 47 5.73 -3.73 -13.06
CA LEU A 47 5.11 -4.96 -13.55
C LEU A 47 4.43 -4.79 -14.91
N GLY A 48 4.32 -3.56 -15.45
CA GLY A 48 3.80 -3.28 -16.78
C GLY A 48 2.34 -2.81 -16.83
N VAL A 49 1.74 -2.45 -15.68
CA VAL A 49 0.39 -1.87 -15.62
C VAL A 49 0.46 -0.35 -15.74
N SER A 50 -0.42 0.27 -16.50
CA SER A 50 -0.53 1.73 -16.60
C SER A 50 -1.13 2.29 -15.30
N THR A 51 -0.35 3.12 -14.58
CA THR A 51 -0.70 3.62 -13.26
C THR A 51 -0.71 5.14 -13.20
N GLY A 52 -1.55 5.69 -12.33
CA GLY A 52 -1.55 7.10 -11.96
C GLY A 52 -1.59 7.26 -10.45
N PHE A 53 -1.01 8.35 -9.95
CA PHE A 53 -1.03 8.70 -8.54
C PHE A 53 -1.79 10.00 -8.32
N VAL A 54 -2.69 10.03 -7.36
CA VAL A 54 -3.40 11.22 -6.89
C VAL A 54 -3.14 11.46 -5.41
N GLY A 55 -2.90 12.70 -5.06
CA GLY A 55 -2.54 13.13 -3.72
C GLY A 55 -1.99 14.55 -3.76
N LYS A 56 -1.40 15.00 -2.65
CA LYS A 56 -0.85 16.36 -2.56
C LYS A 56 0.54 16.36 -1.94
N LEU A 57 1.46 17.10 -2.55
CA LEU A 57 2.84 17.32 -2.09
C LEU A 57 3.08 18.80 -1.77
N GLY A 58 4.10 19.07 -0.99
CA GLY A 58 4.59 20.43 -0.81
C GLY A 58 5.18 20.99 -2.11
N ASP A 59 4.96 22.27 -2.36
CA ASP A 59 5.67 22.97 -3.42
C ASP A 59 7.10 23.33 -2.91
N ASP A 60 7.89 22.28 -2.74
CA ASP A 60 9.25 22.30 -2.23
C ASP A 60 10.13 21.28 -2.97
N ASP A 61 11.43 21.32 -2.70
CA ASP A 61 12.41 20.46 -3.40
C ASP A 61 12.12 18.96 -3.20
N PHE A 62 11.61 18.55 -2.03
CA PHE A 62 11.23 17.15 -1.79
C PHE A 62 9.98 16.75 -2.56
N GLY A 63 8.97 17.61 -2.62
CA GLY A 63 7.77 17.35 -3.42
C GLY A 63 8.10 17.21 -4.90
N ARG A 64 8.96 18.08 -5.45
CA ARG A 64 9.43 18.00 -6.83
C ARG A 64 10.27 16.76 -7.09
N TYR A 65 11.14 16.39 -6.15
CA TYR A 65 11.88 15.13 -6.23
C TYR A 65 10.94 13.91 -6.25
N LEU A 66 9.95 13.85 -5.37
CA LEU A 66 8.98 12.74 -5.33
C LEU A 66 8.18 12.64 -6.63
N GLN A 67 7.74 13.77 -7.20
CA GLN A 67 7.11 13.79 -8.53
C GLN A 67 8.03 13.17 -9.58
N SER A 68 9.30 13.59 -9.62
CA SER A 68 10.28 13.08 -10.59
C SER A 68 10.53 11.57 -10.44
N VAL A 69 10.45 11.03 -9.22
CA VAL A 69 10.56 9.59 -8.96
C VAL A 69 9.36 8.84 -9.56
N LEU A 70 8.14 9.35 -9.38
CA LEU A 70 6.94 8.74 -9.99
C LEU A 70 7.04 8.73 -11.51
N GLU A 71 7.37 9.88 -12.11
CA GLU A 71 7.52 10.04 -13.57
C GLU A 71 8.61 9.14 -14.15
N ALA A 72 9.76 9.04 -13.46
CA ALA A 72 10.85 8.16 -13.87
C ALA A 72 10.48 6.67 -13.85
N ASN A 73 9.46 6.29 -13.07
CA ASN A 73 8.89 4.93 -13.03
C ASN A 73 7.63 4.77 -13.92
N GLY A 74 7.29 5.78 -14.74
CA GLY A 74 6.17 5.70 -15.68
C GLY A 74 4.79 5.88 -15.05
N VAL A 75 4.71 6.42 -13.81
CA VAL A 75 3.44 6.73 -13.15
C VAL A 75 2.94 8.09 -13.62
N ASP A 76 1.68 8.18 -14.03
CA ASP A 76 1.03 9.44 -14.42
C ASP A 76 0.81 10.33 -13.19
N THR A 77 1.44 11.51 -13.19
CA THR A 77 1.37 12.54 -12.14
C THR A 77 0.49 13.73 -12.55
N SER A 78 -0.26 13.64 -13.64
CA SER A 78 -1.04 14.76 -14.19
C SER A 78 -2.13 15.30 -13.25
N ARG A 79 -2.44 14.57 -12.19
CA ARG A 79 -3.42 14.94 -11.15
C ARG A 79 -2.82 14.98 -9.75
N LEU A 80 -1.49 14.99 -9.65
CA LEU A 80 -0.78 15.28 -8.42
C LEU A 80 -0.91 16.77 -8.10
N GLN A 81 -1.32 17.11 -6.86
CA GLN A 81 -1.50 18.47 -6.41
C GLN A 81 -0.26 18.97 -5.65
N PHE A 82 -0.07 20.27 -5.64
CA PHE A 82 0.99 20.94 -4.87
C PHE A 82 0.42 22.06 -4.01
N THR A 83 1.04 22.29 -2.84
CA THR A 83 0.68 23.40 -1.95
C THR A 83 1.91 24.05 -1.34
N SER A 84 1.85 25.37 -1.18
CA SER A 84 2.84 26.14 -0.40
C SER A 84 2.44 26.29 1.09
N GLU A 85 1.24 25.84 1.46
CA GLU A 85 0.71 25.98 2.83
C GLU A 85 1.34 25.01 3.82
N ALA A 86 1.83 23.87 3.32
CA ALA A 86 2.53 22.88 4.14
C ALA A 86 3.67 22.24 3.34
N ARG A 87 4.64 21.67 4.05
CA ARG A 87 5.78 20.98 3.46
C ARG A 87 5.44 19.53 3.11
N THR A 88 6.23 18.96 2.23
CA THR A 88 6.24 17.52 1.95
C THR A 88 6.49 16.74 3.25
N ALA A 89 5.75 15.67 3.48
CA ALA A 89 5.91 14.83 4.65
C ALA A 89 7.28 14.16 4.69
N LEU A 90 7.85 14.04 5.90
CA LEU A 90 9.11 13.35 6.15
C LEU A 90 8.91 12.31 7.24
N ALA A 91 9.63 11.20 7.15
CA ALA A 91 9.79 10.23 8.22
C ALA A 91 11.28 9.98 8.48
N PHE A 92 11.68 9.89 9.74
CA PHE A 92 13.01 9.42 10.13
C PHE A 92 12.88 8.00 10.63
N VAL A 93 13.78 7.13 10.16
CA VAL A 93 13.71 5.68 10.43
C VAL A 93 15.06 5.19 10.91
N SER A 94 15.08 4.47 12.03
CA SER A 94 16.23 3.68 12.45
C SER A 94 15.83 2.22 12.70
N LEU A 95 16.78 1.33 12.55
CA LEU A 95 16.65 -0.08 12.90
C LEU A 95 17.40 -0.30 14.22
N ARG A 96 16.70 -0.61 15.29
CA ARG A 96 17.25 -0.84 16.63
C ARG A 96 17.98 -2.18 16.72
N GLU A 97 18.72 -2.38 17.81
CA GLU A 97 19.45 -3.64 18.07
C GLU A 97 18.54 -4.87 18.16
N ASP A 98 17.32 -4.69 18.67
CA ASP A 98 16.28 -5.73 18.76
C ASP A 98 15.63 -6.08 17.42
N GLY A 99 16.01 -5.37 16.34
CA GLY A 99 15.44 -5.53 15.01
C GLY A 99 14.16 -4.72 14.77
N GLU A 100 13.64 -4.05 15.80
CA GLU A 100 12.49 -3.16 15.67
C GLU A 100 12.87 -1.86 14.98
N ARG A 101 11.88 -1.27 14.29
CA ARG A 101 12.02 0.03 13.62
C ARG A 101 11.45 1.12 14.49
N GLU A 102 12.22 2.18 14.65
CA GLU A 102 11.78 3.42 15.25
C GLU A 102 11.45 4.43 14.14
N PHE A 103 10.24 5.02 14.22
CA PHE A 103 9.78 6.02 13.27
C PHE A 103 9.44 7.32 13.97
N VAL A 104 9.91 8.44 13.43
CA VAL A 104 9.44 9.78 13.79
C VAL A 104 8.94 10.48 12.53
N PHE A 105 7.66 10.82 12.51
CA PHE A 105 7.03 11.49 11.39
C PHE A 105 6.96 13.00 11.59
N TYR A 106 7.42 13.75 10.61
CA TYR A 106 7.24 15.20 10.51
C TYR A 106 6.07 15.47 9.55
N ARG A 107 4.86 15.42 10.12
CA ARG A 107 3.58 15.40 9.40
C ARG A 107 2.48 16.22 10.10
N HIS A 108 2.81 17.37 10.75
CA HIS A 108 1.82 18.17 11.49
C HIS A 108 1.90 19.68 11.20
N PRO A 109 1.13 20.19 10.20
CA PRO A 109 0.57 19.49 9.06
C PRO A 109 1.62 19.22 7.99
N SER A 110 1.40 18.22 7.16
CA SER A 110 2.10 18.03 5.90
C SER A 110 1.14 18.19 4.72
N ALA A 111 1.69 18.35 3.54
CA ALA A 111 0.92 18.67 2.34
C ALA A 111 -0.15 17.62 2.00
N ASP A 112 0.16 16.34 2.19
CA ASP A 112 -0.77 15.23 1.94
C ASP A 112 -2.04 15.27 2.82
N MET A 113 -1.90 15.80 4.05
CA MET A 113 -3.06 16.01 4.95
C MET A 113 -4.00 17.12 4.46
N LEU A 114 -3.53 18.03 3.60
CA LEU A 114 -4.28 19.14 3.05
C LEU A 114 -4.94 18.83 1.70
N TYR A 115 -4.86 17.57 1.22
CA TYR A 115 -5.62 17.14 0.04
C TYR A 115 -7.12 17.23 0.35
N ALA A 116 -7.87 18.00 -0.46
CA ALA A 116 -9.26 18.34 -0.15
C ALA A 116 -10.25 17.76 -1.17
N PRO A 117 -11.51 17.51 -0.79
CA PRO A 117 -12.51 16.89 -1.68
C PRO A 117 -12.72 17.61 -3.02
N HIS A 118 -12.60 18.94 -3.04
CA HIS A 118 -12.75 19.73 -4.27
C HIS A 118 -11.58 19.57 -5.24
N GLU A 119 -10.46 19.02 -4.82
CA GLU A 119 -9.28 18.73 -5.65
C GLU A 119 -9.34 17.33 -6.28
N VAL A 120 -10.28 16.49 -5.84
CA VAL A 120 -10.52 15.16 -6.41
C VAL A 120 -11.04 15.29 -7.84
N HIS A 121 -10.21 14.84 -8.80
CA HIS A 121 -10.60 14.95 -10.22
C HIS A 121 -11.47 13.76 -10.64
N VAL A 122 -12.78 13.88 -10.43
CA VAL A 122 -13.77 12.82 -10.69
C VAL A 122 -13.62 12.17 -12.08
N PRO A 123 -13.53 12.94 -13.22
CA PRO A 123 -13.42 12.32 -14.54
C PRO A 123 -12.12 11.53 -14.76
N TYR A 124 -11.06 11.77 -13.97
CA TYR A 124 -9.83 11.02 -14.05
C TYR A 124 -9.99 9.66 -13.36
N ILE A 125 -10.55 9.65 -12.15
CA ILE A 125 -10.80 8.43 -11.39
C ILE A 125 -11.80 7.53 -12.13
N ALA A 126 -12.92 8.07 -12.56
CA ALA A 126 -14.03 7.34 -13.19
C ALA A 126 -13.65 6.56 -14.47
N ARG A 127 -12.49 6.81 -15.06
CA ARG A 127 -12.02 6.14 -16.28
C ARG A 127 -11.05 4.99 -16.03
N ALA A 128 -10.61 4.80 -14.79
CA ALA A 128 -9.76 3.69 -14.43
C ALA A 128 -10.56 2.38 -14.29
N ARG A 129 -9.87 1.27 -14.12
CA ARG A 129 -10.45 -0.03 -13.79
C ARG A 129 -10.30 -0.35 -12.31
N VAL A 130 -9.21 0.13 -11.70
CA VAL A 130 -8.90 -0.11 -10.30
C VAL A 130 -8.61 1.22 -9.61
N PHE A 131 -9.11 1.36 -8.39
CA PHE A 131 -8.73 2.42 -7.47
C PHE A 131 -8.15 1.82 -6.21
N HIS A 132 -6.96 2.25 -5.82
CA HIS A 132 -6.28 1.80 -4.60
C HIS A 132 -6.03 2.95 -3.65
N PHE A 133 -6.18 2.73 -2.35
CA PHE A 133 -5.86 3.71 -1.31
C PHE A 133 -5.44 3.04 0.00
N GLY A 134 -4.80 3.84 0.89
CA GLY A 134 -4.41 3.44 2.23
C GLY A 134 -5.18 4.20 3.32
N SER A 135 -4.85 3.93 4.59
CA SER A 135 -5.53 4.58 5.73
C SER A 135 -4.84 5.84 6.25
N ILE A 136 -3.58 6.07 5.93
CA ILE A 136 -2.79 7.15 6.55
C ILE A 136 -3.44 8.53 6.33
N THR A 137 -4.02 8.76 5.17
CA THR A 137 -4.76 9.99 4.86
C THR A 137 -6.10 10.09 5.58
N LEU A 138 -6.63 8.97 6.11
CA LEU A 138 -7.89 8.97 6.86
C LEU A 138 -7.74 9.49 8.31
N GLY A 139 -6.51 9.71 8.76
CA GLY A 139 -6.20 10.14 10.12
C GLY A 139 -6.51 11.62 10.41
N ALA A 140 -6.73 12.45 9.39
CA ALA A 140 -6.99 13.88 9.58
C ALA A 140 -7.78 14.50 8.41
N GLU A 141 -8.57 15.54 8.74
CA GLU A 141 -9.26 16.34 7.73
C GLU A 141 -8.32 17.46 7.17
N PRO A 142 -8.50 17.86 5.90
CA PRO A 142 -9.49 17.42 4.91
C PRO A 142 -9.11 16.14 4.15
N GLY A 143 -7.92 15.56 4.39
CA GLY A 143 -7.39 14.38 3.69
C GLY A 143 -8.33 13.17 3.78
N ALA A 144 -8.93 12.94 4.95
CA ALA A 144 -9.88 11.85 5.15
C ALA A 144 -11.11 12.00 4.24
N SER A 145 -11.74 13.16 4.24
CA SER A 145 -12.88 13.44 3.37
C SER A 145 -12.53 13.34 1.89
N ALA A 146 -11.33 13.79 1.48
CA ALA A 146 -10.89 13.70 0.09
C ALA A 146 -10.68 12.24 -0.35
N THR A 147 -10.00 11.43 0.48
CA THR A 147 -9.72 10.02 0.18
C THR A 147 -11.01 9.21 0.11
N LEU A 148 -11.93 9.39 1.07
CA LEU A 148 -13.22 8.70 1.05
C LEU A 148 -14.11 9.17 -0.10
N HIS A 149 -14.06 10.46 -0.47
CA HIS A 149 -14.75 10.95 -1.66
C HIS A 149 -14.21 10.29 -2.93
N ALA A 150 -12.89 10.16 -3.07
CA ALA A 150 -12.27 9.49 -4.21
C ALA A 150 -12.66 8.00 -4.27
N ALA A 151 -12.67 7.30 -3.12
CA ALA A 151 -13.13 5.90 -3.03
C ALA A 151 -14.62 5.75 -3.38
N HIS A 152 -15.46 6.69 -2.91
CA HIS A 152 -16.87 6.74 -3.28
C HIS A 152 -17.06 6.92 -4.78
N VAL A 153 -16.36 7.88 -5.40
CA VAL A 153 -16.37 8.10 -6.86
C VAL A 153 -15.97 6.83 -7.60
N ALA A 154 -14.92 6.15 -7.18
CA ALA A 154 -14.48 4.90 -7.78
C ALA A 154 -15.60 3.84 -7.74
N ARG A 155 -16.20 3.64 -6.58
CA ARG A 155 -17.29 2.67 -6.38
C ARG A 155 -18.53 2.99 -7.22
N GLU A 156 -18.99 4.24 -7.23
CA GLU A 156 -20.16 4.67 -8.02
C GLU A 156 -19.94 4.53 -9.54
N ASN A 157 -18.70 4.52 -10.00
CA ASN A 157 -18.35 4.28 -11.39
C ASN A 157 -17.98 2.83 -11.70
N GLY A 158 -18.19 1.90 -10.74
CA GLY A 158 -17.99 0.46 -10.95
C GLY A 158 -16.54 0.02 -10.99
N LEU A 159 -15.58 0.82 -10.47
CA LEU A 159 -14.19 0.42 -10.39
C LEU A 159 -14.01 -0.67 -9.33
N PHE A 160 -13.03 -1.53 -9.55
CA PHE A 160 -12.56 -2.45 -8.54
C PHE A 160 -11.73 -1.67 -7.49
N VAL A 161 -12.17 -1.66 -6.24
CA VAL A 161 -11.54 -0.89 -5.17
C VAL A 161 -10.64 -1.79 -4.33
N SER A 162 -9.37 -1.41 -4.20
CA SER A 162 -8.36 -2.07 -3.36
C SER A 162 -7.99 -1.18 -2.18
N TYR A 163 -7.81 -1.78 -1.01
CA TYR A 163 -7.48 -1.08 0.22
C TYR A 163 -6.38 -1.82 1.00
N ASP A 164 -5.41 -1.07 1.48
CA ASP A 164 -4.39 -1.52 2.44
C ASP A 164 -4.42 -0.56 3.64
N PRO A 165 -4.96 -0.96 4.80
CA PRO A 165 -4.96 -0.12 5.99
C PRO A 165 -3.58 0.37 6.40
N ASN A 166 -2.59 -0.52 6.34
CA ASN A 166 -1.18 -0.22 6.62
C ASN A 166 -1.02 0.56 7.92
N LEU A 167 -1.38 -0.05 9.03
CA LEU A 167 -1.48 0.55 10.36
C LEU A 167 -0.18 1.23 10.80
N ARG A 168 -0.29 2.47 11.19
CA ARG A 168 0.79 3.26 11.82
C ARG A 168 0.20 3.99 13.03
N LEU A 169 0.12 3.32 14.20
CA LEU A 169 -0.50 3.86 15.41
C LEU A 169 0.01 5.25 15.78
N SER A 170 1.30 5.53 15.57
CA SER A 170 1.90 6.84 15.86
C SER A 170 1.35 8.00 15.04
N LEU A 171 0.59 7.74 13.97
CA LEU A 171 -0.05 8.76 13.13
C LEU A 171 -1.51 9.03 13.53
N TRP A 172 -2.03 8.33 14.55
CA TRP A 172 -3.40 8.46 15.00
C TRP A 172 -3.46 9.03 16.41
N PRO A 173 -4.53 9.76 16.78
CA PRO A 173 -4.70 10.29 18.12
C PRO A 173 -4.80 9.22 19.21
N SER A 174 -5.37 8.05 18.88
CA SER A 174 -5.49 6.87 19.74
C SER A 174 -5.67 5.60 18.92
N ALA A 175 -5.55 4.43 19.56
CA ALA A 175 -5.82 3.15 18.94
C ALA A 175 -7.28 3.02 18.47
N GLU A 176 -8.23 3.54 19.24
CA GLU A 176 -9.64 3.56 18.89
C GLU A 176 -9.87 4.40 17.62
N ALA A 177 -9.28 5.60 17.56
CA ALA A 177 -9.36 6.48 16.39
C ALA A 177 -8.73 5.82 15.15
N ALA A 178 -7.63 5.09 15.32
CA ALA A 178 -7.01 4.32 14.25
C ALA A 178 -7.96 3.24 13.73
N ARG A 179 -8.51 2.43 14.62
CA ARG A 179 -9.45 1.36 14.28
C ARG A 179 -10.69 1.89 13.56
N GLU A 180 -11.32 2.91 14.10
CA GLU A 180 -12.50 3.54 13.49
C GLU A 180 -12.17 4.14 12.11
N GLY A 181 -11.05 4.87 12.01
CA GLY A 181 -10.61 5.47 10.76
C GLY A 181 -10.31 4.43 9.67
N MET A 182 -9.63 3.34 10.03
CA MET A 182 -9.34 2.25 9.11
C MET A 182 -10.61 1.55 8.63
N LEU A 183 -11.57 1.31 9.53
CA LEU A 183 -12.85 0.67 9.17
C LEU A 183 -13.73 1.55 8.27
N ARG A 184 -13.58 2.89 8.29
CA ARG A 184 -14.27 3.77 7.32
C ARG A 184 -13.84 3.52 5.88
N GLY A 185 -12.55 3.23 5.64
CA GLY A 185 -12.05 2.86 4.32
C GLY A 185 -12.44 1.44 3.90
N TRP A 186 -12.56 0.56 4.88
CA TRP A 186 -12.84 -0.87 4.70
C TRP A 186 -14.09 -1.14 3.85
N GLU A 187 -15.18 -0.43 4.11
CA GLU A 187 -16.48 -0.64 3.48
C GLU A 187 -16.51 -0.38 1.96
N TYR A 188 -15.53 0.35 1.45
CA TYR A 188 -15.46 0.65 0.01
C TYR A 188 -14.81 -0.46 -0.80
N ALA A 189 -14.02 -1.33 -0.18
CA ALA A 189 -13.09 -2.20 -0.86
C ALA A 189 -13.71 -3.51 -1.38
N ASN A 190 -13.22 -3.95 -2.53
CA ASN A 190 -13.43 -5.29 -3.09
C ASN A 190 -12.26 -6.22 -2.75
N LEU A 191 -11.06 -5.66 -2.63
CA LEU A 191 -9.84 -6.35 -2.20
C LEU A 191 -9.23 -5.61 -1.04
N ILE A 192 -8.92 -6.35 0.02
CA ILE A 192 -8.19 -5.81 1.17
C ILE A 192 -6.97 -6.69 1.43
N LYS A 193 -5.84 -6.05 1.69
CA LYS A 193 -4.65 -6.71 2.20
C LYS A 193 -4.37 -6.19 3.60
N ILE A 194 -4.13 -7.09 4.54
CA ILE A 194 -3.72 -6.79 5.91
C ILE A 194 -2.59 -7.72 6.35
N SER A 195 -1.90 -7.38 7.44
CA SER A 195 -1.07 -8.33 8.20
C SER A 195 -1.91 -9.07 9.26
N GLU A 196 -1.34 -10.12 9.87
CA GLU A 196 -1.97 -10.81 11.01
C GLU A 196 -2.20 -9.84 12.18
N GLU A 197 -1.22 -8.98 12.49
CA GLU A 197 -1.33 -7.97 13.54
C GLU A 197 -2.45 -6.95 13.24
N GLU A 198 -2.63 -6.59 11.99
CA GLU A 198 -3.74 -5.71 11.57
C GLU A 198 -5.08 -6.42 11.67
N ALA A 199 -5.13 -7.72 11.34
CA ALA A 199 -6.34 -8.53 11.51
C ALA A 199 -6.76 -8.59 13.00
N GLU A 200 -5.82 -8.89 13.89
CA GLU A 200 -6.05 -8.88 15.33
C GLU A 200 -6.47 -7.50 15.83
N PHE A 201 -5.75 -6.44 15.43
CA PHE A 201 -6.06 -5.07 15.83
C PHE A 201 -7.47 -4.63 15.42
N LEU A 202 -7.89 -4.96 14.21
CA LEU A 202 -9.20 -4.55 13.68
C LEU A 202 -10.35 -5.38 14.23
N SER A 203 -10.17 -6.68 14.43
CA SER A 203 -11.20 -7.60 14.92
C SER A 203 -11.27 -7.69 16.44
N GLY A 204 -10.11 -7.54 17.11
CA GLY A 204 -9.95 -7.77 18.55
C GLY A 204 -9.81 -9.25 18.92
N THR A 205 -9.50 -10.13 17.97
CA THR A 205 -9.23 -11.55 18.19
C THR A 205 -7.99 -12.01 17.42
N ASP A 206 -7.21 -12.91 18.02
CA ASP A 206 -6.06 -13.58 17.42
C ASP A 206 -6.44 -14.80 16.55
N ASP A 207 -7.71 -15.24 16.62
CA ASP A 207 -8.25 -16.24 15.73
C ASP A 207 -8.52 -15.63 14.34
N LEU A 208 -7.67 -15.97 13.37
CA LEU A 208 -7.73 -15.40 12.03
C LEU A 208 -9.05 -15.72 11.31
N GLU A 209 -9.61 -16.93 11.46
CA GLU A 209 -10.87 -17.29 10.80
C GLU A 209 -12.04 -16.47 11.37
N ARG A 210 -12.05 -16.28 12.68
CA ARG A 210 -13.02 -15.43 13.35
C ARG A 210 -12.83 -13.96 12.98
N ALA A 211 -11.61 -13.48 12.97
CA ALA A 211 -11.29 -12.11 12.54
C ALA A 211 -11.84 -11.82 11.13
N VAL A 212 -11.62 -12.76 10.21
CA VAL A 212 -12.13 -12.66 8.83
C VAL A 212 -13.67 -12.65 8.79
N GLN A 213 -14.34 -13.51 9.58
CA GLN A 213 -15.80 -13.52 9.65
C GLN A 213 -16.37 -12.20 10.18
N ASP A 214 -15.76 -11.65 11.23
CA ASP A 214 -16.19 -10.39 11.86
C ASP A 214 -15.95 -9.16 10.95
N LEU A 215 -14.90 -9.20 10.12
CA LEU A 215 -14.51 -8.13 9.22
C LEU A 215 -15.10 -8.25 7.80
N TRP A 216 -15.71 -9.39 7.46
CA TRP A 216 -16.24 -9.62 6.11
C TRP A 216 -17.47 -8.75 5.83
N HIS A 217 -17.54 -8.14 4.65
CA HIS A 217 -18.71 -7.39 4.20
C HIS A 217 -19.11 -7.74 2.75
N GLY A 218 -20.32 -7.37 2.34
CA GLY A 218 -20.94 -7.83 1.09
C GLY A 218 -20.22 -7.42 -0.21
N ASN A 219 -19.39 -6.36 -0.18
CA ASN A 219 -18.63 -5.92 -1.34
C ASN A 219 -17.25 -6.60 -1.45
N LEU A 220 -16.77 -7.19 -0.36
CA LEU A 220 -15.45 -7.82 -0.33
C LEU A 220 -15.45 -9.08 -1.21
N ARG A 221 -14.42 -9.22 -2.02
CA ARG A 221 -14.21 -10.34 -2.94
C ARG A 221 -12.94 -11.11 -2.62
N LEU A 222 -11.97 -10.42 -2.02
CA LEU A 222 -10.73 -11.04 -1.61
C LEU A 222 -10.16 -10.29 -0.40
N LEU A 223 -9.84 -11.03 0.65
CA LEU A 223 -9.02 -10.60 1.77
C LEU A 223 -7.73 -11.40 1.74
N ALA A 224 -6.60 -10.71 1.65
CA ALA A 224 -5.27 -11.31 1.74
C ALA A 224 -4.63 -10.92 3.08
N VAL A 225 -4.24 -11.91 3.87
CA VAL A 225 -3.57 -11.73 5.16
C VAL A 225 -2.11 -12.15 5.00
N THR A 226 -1.19 -11.21 5.09
CA THR A 226 0.25 -11.46 4.98
C THR A 226 0.84 -11.88 6.32
N GLN A 227 1.74 -12.88 6.28
CA GLN A 227 2.33 -13.57 7.43
C GLN A 227 3.87 -13.49 7.37
N GLY A 228 4.39 -12.34 6.91
CA GLY A 228 5.83 -12.12 6.78
C GLY A 228 6.51 -13.14 5.86
N GLU A 229 7.60 -13.74 6.33
CA GLU A 229 8.35 -14.75 5.59
C GLU A 229 7.59 -16.08 5.39
N GLN A 230 6.57 -16.33 6.20
CA GLN A 230 5.74 -17.52 6.06
C GLN A 230 4.86 -17.49 4.80
N GLY A 231 4.52 -16.29 4.30
CA GLY A 231 3.71 -16.15 3.09
C GLY A 231 2.40 -15.41 3.34
N ALA A 232 1.29 -15.93 2.83
CA ALA A 232 -0.02 -15.29 2.99
C ALA A 232 -1.18 -16.29 2.95
N THR A 233 -2.26 -15.95 3.66
CA THR A 233 -3.54 -16.64 3.57
C THR A 233 -4.54 -15.75 2.84
N PHE A 234 -5.29 -16.31 1.91
CA PHE A 234 -6.38 -15.61 1.24
C PHE A 234 -7.75 -16.17 1.62
N PHE A 235 -8.73 -15.28 1.62
CA PHE A 235 -10.15 -15.60 1.83
C PHE A 235 -10.97 -14.95 0.72
N ALA A 236 -11.83 -15.75 0.09
CA ALA A 236 -12.78 -15.32 -0.93
C ALA A 236 -14.14 -16.04 -0.68
N PRO A 237 -15.24 -15.62 -1.29
CA PRO A 237 -16.53 -16.26 -1.07
C PRO A 237 -16.48 -17.78 -1.29
N GLY A 238 -16.62 -18.55 -0.21
CA GLY A 238 -16.59 -20.03 -0.22
C GLY A 238 -15.23 -20.66 -0.51
N LYS A 239 -14.14 -19.89 -0.46
CA LYS A 239 -12.77 -20.35 -0.76
C LYS A 239 -11.79 -19.71 0.21
N SER A 240 -10.79 -20.47 0.64
CA SER A 240 -9.65 -19.95 1.38
C SER A 240 -8.43 -20.82 1.13
N GLY A 241 -7.24 -20.25 1.36
CA GLY A 241 -6.02 -21.05 1.19
C GLY A 241 -4.79 -20.31 1.66
N TYR A 242 -3.88 -21.07 2.26
CA TYR A 242 -2.56 -20.63 2.60
C TYR A 242 -1.60 -20.86 1.43
N VAL A 243 -0.73 -19.87 1.18
CA VAL A 243 0.31 -19.93 0.15
C VAL A 243 1.65 -19.59 0.80
N PRO A 244 2.63 -20.50 0.79
CA PRO A 244 3.91 -20.28 1.45
C PRO A 244 4.69 -19.14 0.79
N GLY A 245 5.54 -18.48 1.59
CA GLY A 245 6.47 -17.46 1.13
C GLY A 245 7.65 -18.04 0.34
N PHE A 246 8.53 -17.15 -0.10
CA PHE A 246 9.79 -17.51 -0.76
C PHE A 246 10.97 -17.28 0.18
N MET A 247 11.89 -18.23 0.22
CA MET A 247 13.13 -18.11 1.00
C MET A 247 14.08 -17.16 0.28
N VAL A 248 14.30 -15.99 0.88
CA VAL A 248 15.24 -14.99 0.36
C VAL A 248 16.11 -14.45 1.50
N ARG A 249 17.28 -13.90 1.16
CA ARG A 249 18.09 -13.18 2.14
C ARG A 249 17.54 -11.76 2.27
N ALA A 250 16.71 -11.52 3.26
CA ALA A 250 16.18 -10.20 3.56
C ALA A 250 17.29 -9.22 4.00
N VAL A 251 17.21 -7.99 3.48
CA VAL A 251 18.08 -6.85 3.81
C VAL A 251 17.27 -5.74 4.47
N ASP A 252 16.07 -5.48 3.93
CA ASP A 252 15.16 -4.42 4.41
C ASP A 252 13.71 -4.81 4.05
N THR A 253 12.81 -4.88 5.02
CA THR A 253 11.41 -5.27 4.78
C THR A 253 10.50 -4.10 4.43
N THR A 254 11.06 -2.87 4.26
CA THR A 254 10.28 -1.69 3.87
C THR A 254 9.67 -1.87 2.49
N GLY A 255 8.36 -1.65 2.39
CA GLY A 255 7.65 -1.78 1.11
C GLY A 255 7.34 -3.22 0.67
N ALA A 256 7.66 -4.25 1.47
CA ALA A 256 7.34 -5.64 1.12
C ALA A 256 5.83 -5.88 0.99
N GLY A 257 5.03 -5.32 1.90
CA GLY A 257 3.56 -5.36 1.83
C GLY A 257 3.02 -4.64 0.60
N ASP A 258 3.60 -3.49 0.24
CA ASP A 258 3.22 -2.72 -0.94
C ASP A 258 3.56 -3.48 -2.23
N ALA A 259 4.74 -4.13 -2.26
CA ALA A 259 5.18 -4.98 -3.37
C ALA A 259 4.29 -6.23 -3.51
N PHE A 260 3.92 -6.87 -2.37
CA PHE A 260 2.95 -7.95 -2.35
C PHE A 260 1.62 -7.50 -2.97
N LEU A 261 1.07 -6.37 -2.53
CA LEU A 261 -0.20 -5.87 -3.04
C LEU A 261 -0.12 -5.49 -4.52
N ALA A 262 0.97 -4.86 -4.96
CA ALA A 262 1.20 -4.57 -6.37
C ALA A 262 1.24 -5.87 -7.21
N GLY A 263 1.92 -6.90 -6.72
CA GLY A 263 1.96 -8.23 -7.34
C GLY A 263 0.59 -8.91 -7.39
N LEU A 264 -0.18 -8.81 -6.30
CA LEU A 264 -1.53 -9.36 -6.22
C LEU A 264 -2.48 -8.69 -7.22
N LEU A 265 -2.49 -7.35 -7.23
CA LEU A 265 -3.29 -6.57 -8.17
C LEU A 265 -2.88 -6.84 -9.62
N PHE A 266 -1.57 -6.92 -9.92
CA PHE A 266 -1.07 -7.27 -11.25
C PHE A 266 -1.61 -8.64 -11.71
N SER A 267 -1.51 -9.66 -10.87
CA SER A 267 -1.93 -11.02 -11.21
C SER A 267 -3.45 -11.12 -11.39
N LEU A 268 -4.23 -10.38 -10.61
CA LEU A 268 -5.70 -10.37 -10.67
C LEU A 268 -6.25 -9.45 -11.78
N TYR A 269 -5.44 -8.46 -12.21
CA TYR A 269 -5.89 -7.42 -13.13
C TYR A 269 -6.55 -7.94 -14.42
N PRO A 270 -6.05 -9.00 -15.10
CA PRO A 270 -6.70 -9.54 -16.29
C PRO A 270 -8.07 -10.17 -16.03
N ASN A 271 -8.33 -10.58 -14.79
CA ASN A 271 -9.50 -11.36 -14.38
C ASN A 271 -10.40 -10.64 -13.34
N LEU A 272 -10.32 -9.30 -13.24
CA LEU A 272 -11.09 -8.55 -12.24
C LEU A 272 -12.60 -8.80 -12.32
N ASP A 273 -13.17 -8.93 -13.52
CA ASP A 273 -14.60 -9.22 -13.70
C ASP A 273 -14.96 -10.60 -13.13
N ARG A 274 -14.13 -11.61 -13.37
CA ARG A 274 -14.31 -12.96 -12.81
C ARG A 274 -14.17 -12.94 -11.28
N LEU A 275 -13.21 -12.22 -10.74
CA LEU A 275 -13.05 -12.06 -9.30
C LEU A 275 -14.29 -11.40 -8.67
N THR A 276 -14.80 -10.34 -9.30
CA THR A 276 -15.99 -9.61 -8.84
C THR A 276 -17.23 -10.51 -8.79
N HIS A 277 -17.36 -11.44 -9.73
CA HIS A 277 -18.47 -12.41 -9.76
C HIS A 277 -18.22 -13.69 -8.93
N GLY A 278 -17.01 -13.84 -8.37
CA GLY A 278 -16.63 -15.04 -7.60
C GLY A 278 -16.27 -16.25 -8.46
N ASP A 279 -15.98 -16.04 -9.76
CA ASP A 279 -15.74 -17.08 -10.77
C ASP A 279 -14.27 -17.54 -10.86
N LEU A 280 -13.37 -16.95 -10.07
CA LEU A 280 -12.01 -17.49 -9.93
C LEU A 280 -12.02 -18.73 -9.07
N ASP A 281 -11.37 -19.79 -9.50
CA ASP A 281 -11.18 -20.97 -8.69
C ASP A 281 -10.06 -20.79 -7.65
N GLU A 282 -9.90 -21.78 -6.77
CA GLU A 282 -8.93 -21.72 -5.69
C GLU A 282 -7.49 -21.72 -6.22
N ASP A 283 -7.21 -22.47 -7.29
CA ASP A 283 -5.87 -22.56 -7.88
C ASP A 283 -5.46 -21.22 -8.53
N GLU A 284 -6.38 -20.53 -9.19
CA GLU A 284 -6.15 -19.21 -9.75
C GLU A 284 -5.84 -18.19 -8.66
N LEU A 285 -6.57 -18.23 -7.52
CA LEU A 285 -6.29 -17.39 -6.37
C LEU A 285 -4.94 -17.72 -5.73
N ARG A 286 -4.60 -19.02 -5.59
CA ARG A 286 -3.28 -19.45 -5.11
C ARG A 286 -2.15 -18.95 -5.99
N GLN A 287 -2.31 -19.00 -7.31
CA GLN A 287 -1.31 -18.49 -8.27
C GLN A 287 -1.14 -16.96 -8.11
N ALA A 288 -2.25 -16.22 -7.95
CA ALA A 288 -2.18 -14.78 -7.73
C ALA A 288 -1.43 -14.42 -6.42
N VAL A 289 -1.75 -15.11 -5.32
CA VAL A 289 -1.06 -14.92 -4.04
C VAL A 289 0.40 -15.38 -4.10
N ARG A 290 0.71 -16.47 -4.82
CA ARG A 290 2.10 -16.91 -5.03
C ARG A 290 2.93 -15.86 -5.78
N PHE A 291 2.36 -15.23 -6.81
CA PHE A 291 3.01 -14.12 -7.51
C PHE A 291 3.24 -12.93 -6.56
N ALA A 292 2.25 -12.61 -5.75
CA ALA A 292 2.33 -11.55 -4.74
C ALA A 292 3.42 -11.83 -3.69
N ASN A 293 3.50 -13.07 -3.17
CA ASN A 293 4.56 -13.49 -2.25
C ASN A 293 5.95 -13.33 -2.87
N ALA A 294 6.13 -13.70 -4.15
CA ALA A 294 7.39 -13.52 -4.85
C ALA A 294 7.77 -12.04 -4.99
N ALA A 295 6.82 -11.17 -5.32
CA ALA A 295 7.06 -9.74 -5.41
C ALA A 295 7.42 -9.15 -4.05
N GLY A 296 6.71 -9.51 -2.98
CA GLY A 296 7.00 -9.09 -1.60
C GLY A 296 8.37 -9.57 -1.13
N ALA A 297 8.71 -10.83 -1.36
CA ALA A 297 10.01 -11.41 -1.00
C ALA A 297 11.17 -10.68 -1.70
N LEU A 298 11.07 -10.44 -3.01
CA LEU A 298 12.10 -9.71 -3.77
C LEU A 298 12.31 -8.29 -3.26
N ALA A 299 11.25 -7.60 -2.87
CA ALA A 299 11.35 -6.25 -2.32
C ALA A 299 12.18 -6.24 -1.01
N THR A 300 12.21 -7.34 -0.24
CA THR A 300 13.03 -7.40 0.98
C THR A 300 14.52 -7.55 0.72
N THR A 301 14.95 -7.90 -0.49
CA THR A 301 16.36 -8.19 -0.81
C THR A 301 17.23 -6.95 -1.02
N ARG A 302 16.63 -5.75 -1.04
CA ARG A 302 17.28 -4.46 -1.28
C ARG A 302 16.83 -3.44 -0.24
N ARG A 303 17.59 -2.36 -0.07
CA ARG A 303 17.22 -1.27 0.83
C ARG A 303 16.20 -0.32 0.21
N GLY A 304 15.30 0.21 1.05
CA GLY A 304 14.28 1.18 0.72
C GLY A 304 13.05 0.55 0.08
N ALA A 305 11.93 1.31 -0.01
CA ALA A 305 10.69 0.85 -0.61
C ALA A 305 10.76 0.91 -2.15
N ILE A 306 10.57 2.10 -2.74
CA ILE A 306 10.55 2.25 -4.21
C ILE A 306 11.79 1.67 -4.89
N PRO A 307 13.04 1.90 -4.41
CA PRO A 307 14.22 1.33 -5.06
C PRO A 307 14.23 -0.21 -5.10
N ALA A 308 13.61 -0.85 -4.11
CA ALA A 308 13.60 -2.30 -3.95
C ALA A 308 12.49 -3.03 -4.74
N LEU A 309 11.47 -2.31 -5.20
CA LEU A 309 10.36 -2.92 -5.93
C LEU A 309 10.84 -3.69 -7.16
N PRO A 310 10.41 -4.95 -7.34
CA PRO A 310 10.89 -5.80 -8.43
C PRO A 310 10.26 -5.43 -9.78
N THR A 311 10.94 -5.84 -10.85
CA THR A 311 10.39 -5.88 -12.20
C THR A 311 9.65 -7.20 -12.45
N LEU A 312 8.82 -7.25 -13.50
CA LEU A 312 8.12 -8.46 -13.90
C LEU A 312 9.09 -9.62 -14.18
N GLU A 313 10.22 -9.34 -14.86
CA GLU A 313 11.24 -10.36 -15.15
C GLU A 313 11.86 -10.95 -13.88
N GLU A 314 12.14 -10.14 -12.87
CA GLU A 314 12.67 -10.60 -11.58
C GLU A 314 11.68 -11.52 -10.88
N VAL A 315 10.39 -11.14 -10.84
CA VAL A 315 9.34 -11.98 -10.24
C VAL A 315 9.18 -13.30 -10.99
N GLN A 316 9.12 -13.27 -12.31
CA GLN A 316 9.02 -14.49 -13.13
C GLN A 316 10.21 -15.41 -12.95
N ARG A 317 11.41 -14.86 -12.81
CA ARG A 317 12.63 -15.64 -12.54
C ARG A 317 12.57 -16.36 -11.21
N LEU A 318 12.14 -15.68 -10.13
CA LEU A 318 11.99 -16.32 -8.82
C LEU A 318 10.91 -17.41 -8.84
N LEU A 319 9.78 -17.17 -9.50
CA LEU A 319 8.73 -18.16 -9.67
C LEU A 319 9.18 -19.41 -10.43
N ALA A 320 10.09 -19.27 -11.39
CA ALA A 320 10.62 -20.37 -12.20
C ALA A 320 11.68 -21.20 -11.45
N THR A 321 12.44 -20.60 -10.53
CA THR A 321 13.45 -21.33 -9.74
C THR A 321 12.82 -22.12 -8.59
N GLY A 322 11.63 -21.74 -8.13
CA GLY A 322 10.88 -22.50 -7.13
C GLY A 322 11.34 -22.33 -5.67
N ASP A 323 12.41 -21.59 -5.47
CA ASP A 323 13.01 -21.30 -4.14
C ASP A 323 13.13 -19.80 -3.92
#